data_dc207a944229819dbfba068231fe0c68
#
_entry.id   dc207a944229819dbfba068231fe0c68
#
_cell.length_a   1.000
_cell.length_b   1.000
_cell.length_c   1.000
_cell.angle_alpha   90.00
_cell.angle_beta   90.00
_cell.angle_gamma   90.00
#
_symmetry.space_group_name_H-M   'P 1'
#
loop_
_entity.id
_entity.type
_entity.pdbx_description
1 polymer ?
#
loop_
_entity_poly.entity_id
_entity_poly.type
_entity_poly.pdbx_seq_one_letter_code
_entity_poly.pdbx_strand_id
1 'polypeptide(L)' 'MDAHGARLLAARIRAGVRIGEDVELLGDDATAGLHAGDRGVVREISDEGNIVVAWDRGFSLEIDPVATPVRRAA' A
#
# COMPACT_ATOMS: atom_id res chain seq x y z
N MET A 1 -16.30 11.61 -13.03
CA MET A 1 -15.05 11.42 -12.29
C MET A 1 -13.94 11.11 -13.29
N ASP A 2 -12.81 11.76 -13.20
CA ASP A 2 -11.69 11.49 -14.08
C ASP A 2 -10.94 10.20 -13.65
N ALA A 3 -10.00 9.77 -14.49
CA ALA A 3 -9.26 8.53 -14.22
C ALA A 3 -8.45 8.61 -12.91
N HIS A 4 -7.92 9.78 -12.59
CA HIS A 4 -7.18 10.00 -11.36
C HIS A 4 -8.07 9.85 -10.12
N GLY A 5 -9.24 10.48 -10.14
CA GLY A 5 -10.19 10.37 -9.04
C GLY A 5 -10.72 8.95 -8.86
N ALA A 6 -10.98 8.25 -9.96
CA ALA A 6 -11.44 6.86 -9.91
C ALA A 6 -10.37 5.95 -9.33
N ARG A 7 -9.10 6.16 -9.69
CA ARG A 7 -7.99 5.38 -9.16
C ARG A 7 -7.80 5.61 -7.65
N LEU A 8 -7.88 6.85 -7.20
CA LEU A 8 -7.76 7.18 -5.79
C LEU A 8 -8.86 6.51 -4.97
N LEU A 9 -10.09 6.56 -5.46
CA LEU A 9 -11.22 5.93 -4.80
C LEU A 9 -11.06 4.40 -4.75
N ALA A 10 -10.65 3.80 -5.85
CA ALA A 10 -10.44 2.36 -5.93
C ALA A 10 -9.34 1.90 -4.97
N ALA A 11 -8.24 2.65 -4.89
CA ALA A 11 -7.15 2.34 -3.98
C ALA A 11 -7.62 2.37 -2.52
N ARG A 12 -8.41 3.36 -2.14
CA ARG A 12 -8.97 3.46 -0.78
C ARG A 12 -9.88 2.30 -0.45
N ILE A 13 -10.75 1.92 -1.38
CA ILE A 13 -11.70 0.83 -1.19
C ILE A 13 -10.97 -0.50 -1.07
N ARG A 14 -10.02 -0.75 -1.95
CA ARG A 14 -9.30 -2.03 -1.99
C ARG A 14 -8.34 -2.20 -0.83
N ALA A 15 -7.59 -1.18 -0.51
CA ALA A 15 -6.63 -1.25 0.57
C ALA A 15 -7.31 -1.23 1.93
N GLY A 16 -8.40 -0.46 2.06
CA GLY A 16 -9.12 -0.33 3.31
C GLY A 16 -8.25 0.20 4.44
N VAL A 17 -7.15 0.88 4.11
CA VAL A 17 -6.13 1.25 5.08
C VAL A 17 -6.16 2.74 5.38
N ARG A 18 -5.71 3.08 6.58
CA ARG A 18 -5.55 4.45 7.04
C ARG A 18 -4.12 4.65 7.49
N ILE A 19 -3.70 5.90 7.54
CA ILE A 19 -2.39 6.25 8.10
C ILE A 19 -2.29 5.72 9.53
N GLY A 20 -1.18 5.05 9.83
CA GLY A 20 -0.92 4.44 11.14
C GLY A 20 -1.35 2.98 11.25
N GLU A 21 -2.04 2.44 10.25
CA GLU A 21 -2.45 1.04 10.29
C GLU A 21 -1.35 0.11 9.78
N ASP A 22 -1.34 -1.09 10.33
CA ASP A 22 -0.46 -2.16 9.87
C ASP A 22 -1.04 -2.79 8.62
N VAL A 23 -0.18 -3.10 7.66
CA VAL A 23 -0.55 -3.78 6.42
C VAL A 23 0.37 -4.96 6.17
N GLU A 24 -0.13 -5.92 5.43
CA GLU A 24 0.62 -7.09 5.01
C GLU A 24 0.56 -7.21 3.50
N LEU A 25 1.71 -7.44 2.87
CA LEU A 25 1.81 -7.61 1.44
C LEU A 25 1.23 -8.96 1.02
N LEU A 26 0.38 -8.97 -0.01
CA LEU A 26 -0.30 -10.18 -0.46
C LEU A 26 0.45 -10.93 -1.55
N GLY A 27 1.35 -10.26 -2.26
CA GLY A 27 2.14 -10.86 -3.34
C GLY A 27 3.54 -10.31 -3.36
N ASP A 28 4.45 -11.01 -4.03
CA ASP A 28 5.83 -10.58 -4.14
C ASP A 28 5.95 -9.33 -5.01
N ASP A 29 6.88 -8.46 -4.65
CA ASP A 29 7.31 -7.34 -5.48
C ASP A 29 8.84 -7.38 -5.54
N ALA A 30 9.36 -8.12 -6.48
CA ALA A 30 10.80 -8.32 -6.61
C ALA A 30 11.54 -7.02 -6.93
N THR A 31 10.92 -6.11 -7.67
CA THR A 31 11.51 -4.81 -8.01
C THR A 31 11.75 -3.99 -6.75
N ALA A 32 10.85 -4.07 -5.80
CA ALA A 32 10.95 -3.35 -4.53
C ALA A 32 11.71 -4.14 -3.46
N GLY A 33 12.03 -5.40 -3.71
CA GLY A 33 12.66 -6.27 -2.72
C GLY A 33 11.70 -6.73 -1.64
N LEU A 34 10.41 -6.79 -1.95
CA LEU A 34 9.37 -7.19 -1.01
C LEU A 34 8.83 -8.57 -1.36
N HIS A 35 8.37 -9.29 -0.34
CA HIS A 35 7.80 -10.63 -0.47
C HIS A 35 6.43 -10.70 0.18
N ALA A 36 5.60 -11.59 -0.31
CA ALA A 36 4.31 -11.87 0.32
C ALA A 36 4.49 -12.17 1.81
N GLY A 37 3.65 -11.57 2.63
CA GLY A 37 3.77 -11.68 4.08
C GLY A 37 4.58 -10.57 4.74
N ASP A 38 5.29 -9.75 3.98
CA ASP A 38 5.99 -8.60 4.55
C ASP A 38 4.99 -7.62 5.13
N ARG A 39 5.33 -7.06 6.28
CA ARG A 39 4.47 -6.14 7.03
C ARG A 39 5.11 -4.78 7.17
N GLY A 40 4.26 -3.78 7.34
CA GLY A 40 4.68 -2.42 7.58
C GLY A 40 3.54 -1.57 8.08
N VAL A 41 3.82 -0.30 8.30
CA VAL A 41 2.86 0.69 8.78
C VAL A 41 2.65 1.75 7.71
N VAL A 42 1.40 2.09 7.42
CA VAL A 42 1.07 3.14 6.46
C VAL A 42 1.44 4.49 7.05
N ARG A 43 2.29 5.23 6.36
CA ARG A 43 2.76 6.57 6.79
C ARG A 43 2.05 7.69 6.08
N GLU A 44 1.76 7.50 4.79
CA GLU A 44 1.11 8.51 3.96
C GLU A 44 0.23 7.85 2.92
N ILE A 45 -0.74 8.61 2.44
CA ILE A 45 -1.55 8.26 1.27
C ILE A 45 -1.41 9.42 0.30
N SER A 46 -0.88 9.15 -0.89
CA SER A 46 -0.67 10.19 -1.89
C SER A 46 -1.97 10.57 -2.60
N ASP A 47 -1.95 11.73 -3.26
CA ASP A 47 -3.08 12.18 -4.08
C ASP A 47 -3.38 11.23 -5.24
N GLU A 48 -2.40 10.45 -5.64
CA GLU A 48 -2.53 9.46 -6.71
C GLU A 48 -3.14 8.14 -6.24
N GLY A 49 -3.39 8.00 -4.96
CA GLY A 49 -3.93 6.78 -4.38
C GLY A 49 -2.86 5.75 -4.02
N ASN A 50 -1.60 6.12 -4.07
CA ASN A 50 -0.51 5.28 -3.61
C ASN A 50 -0.35 5.41 -2.10
N ILE A 51 0.21 4.39 -1.48
CA ILE A 51 0.50 4.43 -0.05
C ILE A 51 2.00 4.35 0.19
N VAL A 52 2.48 5.14 1.15
CA VAL A 52 3.86 5.04 1.62
C VAL A 52 3.85 4.19 2.86
N VAL A 53 4.56 3.07 2.81
CA VAL A 53 4.60 2.10 3.90
C VAL A 53 6.01 2.04 4.47
N ALA A 54 6.11 2.18 5.78
CA ALA A 54 7.36 1.91 6.50
C ALA A 54 7.39 0.40 6.78
N TRP A 55 8.16 -0.31 5.98
CA TRP A 55 8.24 -1.77 6.07
C TRP A 55 9.11 -2.22 7.24
N ASP A 56 8.78 -3.35 7.82
CA ASP A 56 9.53 -3.93 8.94
C ASP A 56 10.97 -4.29 8.57
N ARG A 57 11.27 -4.32 7.28
CA ARG A 57 12.63 -4.53 6.77
C ARG A 57 13.55 -3.33 6.96
N GLY A 58 13.03 -2.19 7.42
CA GLY A 58 13.83 -1.03 7.76
C GLY A 58 13.88 0.07 6.72
N PHE A 59 12.99 0.04 5.74
CA PHE A 59 12.88 1.10 4.73
C PHE A 59 11.43 1.48 4.48
N SER A 60 11.20 2.68 3.96
CA SER A 60 9.88 3.14 3.52
C SER A 60 9.84 3.12 2.00
N LEU A 61 8.70 2.73 1.45
CA LEU A 61 8.51 2.67 0.01
C LEU A 61 7.07 3.01 -0.34
N GLU A 62 6.90 3.81 -1.39
CA GLU A 62 5.58 4.08 -1.95
C GLU A 62 5.18 2.92 -2.85
N ILE A 63 3.97 2.40 -2.66
CA ILE A 63 3.43 1.35 -3.50
C ILE A 63 2.06 1.75 -4.02
N ASP A 64 1.70 1.16 -5.17
CA ASP A 64 0.36 1.26 -5.73
C ASP A 64 -0.45 0.05 -5.24
N PRO A 65 -1.43 0.24 -4.35
CA PRO A 65 -2.17 -0.90 -3.79
C PRO A 65 -3.04 -1.63 -4.81
N VAL A 66 -3.20 -1.08 -6.01
CA VAL A 66 -3.87 -1.79 -7.10
C VAL A 66 -2.92 -2.77 -7.77
N ALA A 67 -1.68 -2.34 -8.03
CA ALA A 67 -0.66 -3.19 -8.66
C ALA A 67 0.05 -4.09 -7.65
N THR A 68 0.21 -3.62 -6.42
CA THR A 68 0.88 -4.34 -5.35
C THR A 68 -0.09 -4.48 -4.18
N PRO A 69 -0.97 -5.49 -4.20
CA PRO A 69 -2.06 -5.56 -3.23
C PRO A 69 -1.57 -5.84 -1.81
N VAL A 70 -2.18 -5.13 -0.88
CA VAL A 70 -1.95 -5.29 0.56
C VAL A 70 -3.30 -5.49 1.25
N ARG A 71 -3.25 -6.02 2.47
CA ARG A 71 -4.40 -6.11 3.35
C ARG A 71 -4.06 -5.52 4.70
N ARG A 72 -5.09 -5.18 5.45
CA ARG A 72 -4.94 -4.76 6.83
C ARG A 72 -4.43 -5.95 7.66
N ALA A 73 -3.34 -5.76 8.37
CA ALA A 73 -2.84 -6.76 9.30
C ALA A 73 -3.47 -6.51 10.66
N ALA A 74 -4.26 -7.45 11.09
CA ALA A 74 -4.94 -7.31 12.39
C ALA A 74 -4.00 -7.64 13.55
#